data_5b02d74345fa91783c982e9396443086
#
_entry.id   5b02d74345fa91783c982e9396443086
#
_cell.length_a   1.000
_cell.length_b   1.000
_cell.length_c   1.000
_cell.angle_alpha   90.00
_cell.angle_beta   90.00
_cell.angle_gamma   90.00
#
_symmetry.space_group_name_H-M   'P 1'
#
loop_
_entity.id
_entity.type
_entity.pdbx_description
1 polymer ?
#
loop_
_entity_poly.entity_id
_entity_poly.type
_entity_poly.pdbx_seq_one_letter_code
_entity_poly.pdbx_strand_id
1 'polypeptide(L)'
;MDIRTYGPSGKSLDIHRPDGPPTATVLLWHGTGPDERDVLRPLARTAADHGLTVLVPDWRSDAADNGRTHLLESLAFARTFAQDEANGTFLLAGWSAGAGAAVGTALHPHLTAGHPPTAVLALSGRYDVPARTTGTPPLTDLEKGMTPTAPIHLLHGTTDTVIPTTHSRTMAEALRKAGHTTTYTECPTDHAGTIMTEYDPATNRCRPTEDEAAVAAGETAVQILAKSATTTGL
;
A
#
# COMPACT_ATOMS: atom_id res chain seq x y z
N MET A 1 9.22 17.42 2.58
CA MET A 1 9.66 16.04 2.27
C MET A 1 11.07 15.87 2.83
N ASP A 2 11.26 14.86 3.63
CA ASP A 2 12.54 14.47 4.22
C ASP A 2 12.96 13.11 3.60
N ILE A 3 14.26 12.84 3.47
CA ILE A 3 14.77 11.59 2.92
C ILE A 3 15.62 10.92 3.97
N ARG A 4 15.35 9.66 4.25
CA ARG A 4 16.15 8.82 5.15
C ARG A 4 16.60 7.53 4.47
N THR A 5 17.56 6.87 5.06
CA THR A 5 17.92 5.48 4.70
C THR A 5 17.26 4.52 5.67
N TYR A 6 16.90 3.32 5.19
CA TYR A 6 16.32 2.28 6.01
C TYR A 6 17.05 0.94 5.79
N GLY A 7 17.03 0.12 6.81
CA GLY A 7 17.56 -1.23 6.82
C GLY A 7 19.05 -1.37 6.50
N PRO A 8 19.60 -2.59 6.62
CA PRO A 8 20.99 -2.90 6.26
C PRO A 8 21.32 -2.69 4.78
N SER A 9 20.33 -2.76 3.88
CA SER A 9 20.54 -2.49 2.45
C SER A 9 20.79 -1.00 2.15
N GLY A 10 20.59 -0.10 3.12
CA GLY A 10 20.87 1.33 2.99
C GLY A 10 20.04 2.04 1.93
N LYS A 11 18.82 1.54 1.65
CA LYS A 11 17.92 2.11 0.65
C LYS A 11 17.30 3.42 1.13
N SER A 12 16.98 4.29 0.19
CA SER A 12 16.32 5.57 0.48
C SER A 12 14.83 5.40 0.77
N LEU A 13 14.30 6.29 1.59
CA LEU A 13 12.89 6.37 1.95
C LEU A 13 12.49 7.84 2.03
N ASP A 14 11.42 8.20 1.30
CA ASP A 14 10.83 9.53 1.36
C ASP A 14 9.83 9.59 2.52
N ILE A 15 9.87 10.68 3.30
CA ILE A 15 8.93 10.95 4.39
C ILE A 15 8.12 12.20 4.04
N HIS A 16 6.81 12.03 3.91
CA HIS A 16 5.84 13.10 3.77
C HIS A 16 5.13 13.29 5.11
N ARG A 17 5.21 14.50 5.66
CA ARG A 17 4.66 14.82 6.98
C ARG A 17 3.52 15.81 6.88
N PRO A 18 2.50 15.71 7.75
CA PRO A 18 1.52 16.78 7.93
C PRO A 18 2.16 18.00 8.59
N ASP A 19 1.47 19.15 8.52
CA ASP A 19 1.89 20.37 9.21
C ASP A 19 1.74 20.26 10.74
N GLY A 20 0.91 19.36 11.23
CA GLY A 20 0.65 19.12 12.66
C GLY A 20 1.10 17.73 13.13
N PRO A 21 0.75 17.36 14.38
CA PRO A 21 1.00 16.01 14.88
C PRO A 21 0.29 14.96 14.03
N PRO A 22 0.97 13.89 13.61
CA PRO A 22 0.38 12.85 12.78
C PRO A 22 -0.61 11.99 13.58
N THR A 23 -1.69 11.57 12.92
CA THR A 23 -2.65 10.62 13.47
C THR A 23 -2.24 9.16 13.28
N ALA A 24 -1.45 8.88 12.24
CA ALA A 24 -0.90 7.56 11.96
C ALA A 24 0.33 7.68 11.05
N THR A 25 1.14 6.61 11.03
CA THR A 25 2.19 6.38 10.03
C THR A 25 1.69 5.39 8.99
N VAL A 26 1.81 5.73 7.71
CA VAL A 26 1.50 4.88 6.56
C VAL A 26 2.80 4.45 5.89
N LEU A 27 3.04 3.15 5.75
CA LEU A 27 4.03 2.64 4.81
C LEU A 27 3.34 2.38 3.48
N LEU A 28 3.78 3.07 2.41
CA LEU A 28 3.17 3.00 1.08
C LEU A 28 4.17 2.42 0.08
N TRP A 29 3.91 1.20 -0.40
CA TRP A 29 4.74 0.50 -1.38
C TRP A 29 4.29 0.77 -2.82
N HIS A 30 5.23 1.15 -3.68
CA HIS A 30 4.97 1.34 -5.11
C HIS A 30 4.83 0.02 -5.89
N GLY A 31 4.58 0.11 -7.18
CA GLY A 31 4.41 -1.03 -8.09
C GLY A 31 5.73 -1.70 -8.50
N THR A 32 5.65 -2.50 -9.58
CA THR A 32 6.82 -3.15 -10.17
C THR A 32 7.70 -2.10 -10.85
N GLY A 33 8.99 -2.11 -10.54
CA GLY A 33 9.96 -1.20 -11.17
C GLY A 33 11.27 -1.14 -10.38
N PRO A 34 12.19 -0.28 -10.83
CA PRO A 34 13.31 0.19 -10.02
C PRO A 34 12.79 1.12 -8.91
N ASP A 35 13.52 2.18 -8.56
CA ASP A 35 13.01 3.19 -7.63
C ASP A 35 11.83 3.97 -8.25
N GLU A 36 10.62 3.71 -7.75
CA GLU A 36 9.37 4.33 -8.19
C GLU A 36 8.73 5.22 -7.09
N ARG A 37 9.52 5.71 -6.13
CA ARG A 37 9.01 6.54 -5.02
C ARG A 37 8.30 7.81 -5.47
N ASP A 38 8.81 8.44 -6.53
CA ASP A 38 8.28 9.70 -7.05
C ASP A 38 6.88 9.55 -7.68
N VAL A 39 6.52 8.39 -8.22
CA VAL A 39 5.17 8.18 -8.77
C VAL A 39 4.09 8.18 -7.69
N LEU A 40 4.45 7.85 -6.44
CA LEU A 40 3.53 7.88 -5.30
C LEU A 40 3.46 9.25 -4.60
N ARG A 41 4.27 10.23 -5.03
CA ARG A 41 4.35 11.55 -4.40
C ARG A 41 3.01 12.28 -4.36
N PRO A 42 2.16 12.29 -5.41
CA PRO A 42 0.86 12.96 -5.33
C PRO A 42 0.00 12.40 -4.20
N LEU A 43 -0.20 11.07 -4.17
CA LEU A 43 -1.00 10.40 -3.15
C LEU A 43 -0.42 10.58 -1.75
N ALA A 44 0.92 10.49 -1.60
CA ALA A 44 1.60 10.65 -0.32
C ALA A 44 1.47 12.07 0.24
N ARG A 45 1.48 13.10 -0.60
CA ARG A 45 1.25 14.49 -0.20
C ARG A 45 -0.18 14.71 0.24
N THR A 46 -1.14 14.27 -0.57
CA THR A 46 -2.56 14.36 -0.20
C THR A 46 -2.83 13.65 1.14
N ALA A 47 -2.24 12.48 1.36
CA ALA A 47 -2.36 11.79 2.65
C ALA A 47 -1.72 12.58 3.80
N ALA A 48 -0.60 13.26 3.56
CA ALA A 48 0.01 14.12 4.56
C ALA A 48 -0.87 15.34 4.89
N ASP A 49 -1.51 15.95 3.89
CA ASP A 49 -2.46 17.05 4.09
C ASP A 49 -3.70 16.61 4.92
N HIS A 50 -3.98 15.30 4.96
CA HIS A 50 -5.02 14.69 5.81
C HIS A 50 -4.50 14.20 7.19
N GLY A 51 -3.32 14.64 7.60
CA GLY A 51 -2.79 14.36 8.95
C GLY A 51 -2.04 13.05 9.10
N LEU A 52 -1.63 12.41 7.99
CA LEU A 52 -0.88 11.15 8.02
C LEU A 52 0.61 11.39 7.73
N THR A 53 1.51 10.73 8.44
CA THR A 53 2.91 10.63 7.98
C THR A 53 3.02 9.47 7.02
N VAL A 54 3.51 9.72 5.79
CA VAL A 54 3.64 8.69 4.75
C VAL A 54 5.11 8.39 4.46
N LEU A 55 5.46 7.13 4.54
CA LEU A 55 6.78 6.58 4.26
C LEU A 55 6.74 5.86 2.92
N VAL A 56 7.53 6.31 1.95
CA VAL A 56 7.61 5.73 0.60
C VAL A 56 9.02 5.21 0.37
N PRO A 57 9.28 3.89 0.48
CA PRO A 57 10.62 3.33 0.34
C PRO A 57 11.01 3.05 -1.11
N ASP A 58 12.31 3.19 -1.42
CA ASP A 58 12.96 2.61 -2.61
C ASP A 58 13.06 1.09 -2.43
N TRP A 59 12.00 0.37 -2.78
CA TRP A 59 12.11 -1.08 -2.93
C TRP A 59 12.26 -1.44 -4.41
N ARG A 60 13.04 -2.47 -4.73
CA ARG A 60 13.43 -2.74 -6.12
C ARG A 60 12.94 -4.12 -6.55
N SER A 61 11.92 -4.16 -7.40
CA SER A 61 11.43 -5.44 -7.95
C SER A 61 12.42 -6.11 -8.91
N ASP A 62 13.41 -5.38 -9.40
CA ASP A 62 14.52 -5.85 -10.24
C ASP A 62 15.72 -6.38 -9.42
N ALA A 63 15.66 -6.37 -8.09
CA ALA A 63 16.66 -7.00 -7.23
C ALA A 63 16.60 -8.54 -7.34
N ALA A 64 17.70 -9.22 -6.99
CA ALA A 64 17.86 -10.67 -7.12
C ALA A 64 16.76 -11.48 -6.39
N ASP A 65 16.22 -10.96 -5.28
CA ASP A 65 15.15 -11.55 -4.48
C ASP A 65 13.78 -10.95 -4.80
N ASN A 66 13.65 -10.29 -5.94
CA ASN A 66 12.45 -9.56 -6.37
C ASN A 66 12.02 -8.47 -5.39
N GLY A 67 12.96 -7.89 -4.63
CA GLY A 67 12.75 -6.80 -3.70
C GLY A 67 12.22 -7.21 -2.32
N ARG A 68 12.18 -8.51 -2.03
CA ARG A 68 11.69 -9.02 -0.75
C ARG A 68 12.42 -8.43 0.45
N THR A 69 13.74 -8.40 0.40
CA THR A 69 14.57 -7.82 1.48
C THR A 69 14.23 -6.35 1.71
N HIS A 70 14.15 -5.54 0.66
CA HIS A 70 13.83 -4.12 0.75
C HIS A 70 12.43 -3.88 1.36
N LEU A 71 11.41 -4.66 0.96
CA LEU A 71 10.06 -4.58 1.51
C LEU A 71 10.06 -4.92 3.01
N LEU A 72 10.71 -6.01 3.43
CA LEU A 72 10.74 -6.42 4.83
C LEU A 72 11.56 -5.47 5.72
N GLU A 73 12.66 -4.92 5.22
CA GLU A 73 13.45 -3.90 5.91
C GLU A 73 12.66 -2.60 6.07
N SER A 74 11.94 -2.16 5.02
CA SER A 74 11.07 -0.97 5.10
C SER A 74 9.91 -1.18 6.07
N LEU A 75 9.34 -2.40 6.14
CA LEU A 75 8.30 -2.75 7.10
C LEU A 75 8.82 -2.65 8.54
N ALA A 76 10.00 -3.19 8.81
CA ALA A 76 10.62 -3.12 10.12
C ALA A 76 10.91 -1.66 10.54
N PHE A 77 11.46 -0.87 9.62
CA PHE A 77 11.70 0.56 9.84
C PHE A 77 10.42 1.33 10.14
N ALA A 78 9.38 1.16 9.31
CA ALA A 78 8.13 1.89 9.45
C ALA A 78 7.40 1.59 10.77
N ARG A 79 7.47 0.37 11.25
CA ARG A 79 6.89 -0.02 12.55
C ARG A 79 7.59 0.66 13.72
N THR A 80 8.92 0.68 13.73
CA THR A 80 9.69 1.41 14.76
C THR A 80 9.40 2.91 14.69
N PHE A 81 9.38 3.46 13.49
CA PHE A 81 9.08 4.85 13.26
C PHE A 81 7.66 5.25 13.76
N ALA A 82 6.65 4.40 13.53
CA ALA A 82 5.30 4.65 13.99
C ALA A 82 5.18 4.67 15.52
N GLN A 83 5.93 3.82 16.21
CA GLN A 83 5.97 3.81 17.67
C GLN A 83 6.50 5.14 18.25
N ASP A 84 7.46 5.74 17.57
CA ASP A 84 8.11 6.98 18.03
C ASP A 84 7.25 8.23 17.71
N GLU A 85 6.48 8.23 16.61
CA GLU A 85 5.86 9.47 16.10
C GLU A 85 4.32 9.50 16.11
N ALA A 86 3.64 8.36 16.05
CA ALA A 86 2.17 8.31 15.89
C ALA A 86 1.48 7.43 16.96
N ASN A 87 1.99 7.43 18.18
CA ASN A 87 1.49 6.59 19.27
C ASN A 87 1.34 5.11 18.90
N GLY A 88 2.18 4.64 17.96
CA GLY A 88 2.16 3.27 17.48
C GLY A 88 1.13 2.97 16.37
N THR A 89 0.28 3.93 15.99
CA THR A 89 -0.70 3.70 14.91
C THR A 89 0.01 3.56 13.57
N PHE A 90 -0.09 2.37 12.99
CA PHE A 90 0.61 1.97 11.77
C PHE A 90 -0.37 1.42 10.73
N LEU A 91 -0.33 1.98 9.53
CA LEU A 91 -1.09 1.53 8.37
C LEU A 91 -0.13 1.03 7.28
N LEU A 92 -0.56 0.00 6.56
CA LEU A 92 0.20 -0.53 5.42
C LEU A 92 -0.60 -0.33 4.14
N ALA A 93 0.01 0.28 3.15
CA ALA A 93 -0.61 0.49 1.85
C ALA A 93 0.32 0.06 0.72
N GLY A 94 -0.27 -0.25 -0.42
CA GLY A 94 0.51 -0.57 -1.60
C GLY A 94 -0.29 -0.43 -2.88
N TRP A 95 0.42 -0.14 -3.97
CA TRP A 95 -0.12 -0.03 -5.31
C TRP A 95 0.45 -1.13 -6.20
N SER A 96 -0.40 -1.73 -7.08
CA SER A 96 0.03 -2.74 -8.06
C SER A 96 0.73 -3.94 -7.37
N ALA A 97 1.99 -4.20 -7.64
CA ALA A 97 2.78 -5.24 -6.95
C ALA A 97 2.92 -4.98 -5.44
N GLY A 98 3.00 -3.70 -5.02
CA GLY A 98 2.98 -3.29 -3.63
C GLY A 98 1.69 -3.66 -2.91
N ALA A 99 0.55 -3.64 -3.62
CA ALA A 99 -0.74 -4.07 -3.06
C ALA A 99 -0.76 -5.56 -2.73
N GLY A 100 -0.26 -6.40 -3.62
CA GLY A 100 -0.10 -7.83 -3.36
C GLY A 100 0.85 -8.10 -2.19
N ALA A 101 1.95 -7.34 -2.10
CA ALA A 101 2.91 -7.42 -0.99
C ALA A 101 2.26 -7.04 0.35
N ALA A 102 1.44 -5.98 0.38
CA ALA A 102 0.74 -5.52 1.58
C ALA A 102 -0.28 -6.55 2.09
N VAL A 103 -1.11 -7.10 1.19
CA VAL A 103 -2.07 -8.14 1.53
C VAL A 103 -1.35 -9.42 1.98
N GLY A 104 -0.30 -9.85 1.28
CA GLY A 104 0.52 -10.99 1.70
C GLY A 104 1.10 -10.80 3.11
N THR A 105 1.56 -9.60 3.43
CA THR A 105 2.08 -9.28 4.77
C THR A 105 0.99 -9.43 5.85
N ALA A 106 -0.24 -8.95 5.58
CA ALA A 106 -1.36 -9.07 6.52
C ALA A 106 -1.74 -10.52 6.81
N LEU A 107 -1.61 -11.41 5.83
CA LEU A 107 -1.88 -12.85 5.97
C LEU A 107 -0.75 -13.61 6.69
N HIS A 108 0.41 -12.99 6.93
CA HIS A 108 1.57 -13.62 7.52
C HIS A 108 2.04 -12.90 8.80
N PRO A 109 1.40 -13.16 9.96
CA PRO A 109 1.64 -12.45 11.23
C PRO A 109 3.11 -12.40 11.67
N HIS A 110 3.89 -13.43 11.33
CA HIS A 110 5.31 -13.51 11.68
C HIS A 110 6.15 -12.39 11.04
N LEU A 111 5.71 -11.81 9.90
CA LEU A 111 6.41 -10.71 9.24
C LEU A 111 6.28 -9.39 10.02
N THR A 112 5.27 -9.26 10.85
CA THR A 112 5.00 -8.05 11.64
C THR A 112 5.54 -8.15 13.07
N ALA A 113 6.17 -9.26 13.44
CA ALA A 113 6.77 -9.48 14.77
C ALA A 113 5.86 -9.05 15.93
N GLY A 114 4.58 -9.41 15.87
CA GLY A 114 3.58 -9.11 16.90
C GLY A 114 2.99 -7.69 16.89
N HIS A 115 3.38 -6.84 15.93
CA HIS A 115 2.83 -5.49 15.77
C HIS A 115 2.21 -5.35 14.37
N PRO A 116 1.00 -5.91 14.15
CA PRO A 116 0.33 -5.84 12.85
C PRO A 116 -0.07 -4.40 12.51
N PRO A 117 -0.27 -4.08 11.21
CA PRO A 117 -0.87 -2.81 10.85
C PRO A 117 -2.30 -2.71 11.38
N THR A 118 -2.76 -1.50 11.69
CA THR A 118 -4.16 -1.23 12.09
C THR A 118 -5.13 -1.51 10.94
N ALA A 119 -4.71 -1.25 9.70
CA ALA A 119 -5.42 -1.62 8.49
C ALA A 119 -4.46 -1.72 7.31
N VAL A 120 -4.92 -2.39 6.24
CA VAL A 120 -4.22 -2.49 4.95
C VAL A 120 -5.06 -1.86 3.85
N LEU A 121 -4.45 -1.00 3.02
CA LEU A 121 -5.06 -0.49 1.79
C LEU A 121 -4.30 -1.03 0.58
N ALA A 122 -5.01 -1.72 -0.31
CA ALA A 122 -4.47 -2.32 -1.53
C ALA A 122 -5.08 -1.65 -2.76
N LEU A 123 -4.26 -0.93 -3.53
CA LEU A 123 -4.63 -0.16 -4.71
C LEU A 123 -4.28 -0.94 -5.98
N SER A 124 -5.27 -1.22 -6.83
CA SER A 124 -5.09 -1.88 -8.14
C SER A 124 -4.18 -3.11 -8.10
N GLY A 125 -4.40 -4.00 -7.14
CA GLY A 125 -3.54 -5.15 -6.87
C GLY A 125 -3.93 -6.43 -7.60
N ARG A 126 -2.96 -7.37 -7.66
CA ARG A 126 -3.14 -8.74 -8.12
C ARG A 126 -2.78 -9.73 -7.01
N TYR A 127 -3.62 -10.76 -6.78
CA TYR A 127 -3.54 -11.61 -5.59
C TYR A 127 -3.45 -13.11 -5.89
N ASP A 128 -3.50 -13.50 -7.15
CA ASP A 128 -3.35 -14.89 -7.66
C ASP A 128 -1.91 -15.24 -8.07
N VAL A 129 -0.97 -14.32 -7.85
CA VAL A 129 0.47 -14.50 -8.08
C VAL A 129 1.25 -14.33 -6.78
N PRO A 130 2.48 -14.87 -6.68
CA PRO A 130 3.29 -14.74 -5.48
C PRO A 130 3.51 -13.28 -5.06
N ALA A 131 3.08 -12.95 -3.84
CA ALA A 131 3.36 -11.66 -3.22
C ALA A 131 4.86 -11.52 -2.94
N ARG A 132 5.42 -10.34 -3.18
CA ARG A 132 6.87 -10.09 -3.06
C ARG A 132 7.39 -10.30 -1.63
N THR A 133 6.56 -10.10 -0.61
CA THR A 133 6.92 -10.28 0.79
C THR A 133 6.93 -11.73 1.24
N THR A 134 6.08 -12.59 0.67
CA THR A 134 5.84 -13.95 1.15
C THR A 134 6.31 -15.03 0.18
N GLY A 135 6.32 -14.74 -1.12
CA GLY A 135 6.59 -15.72 -2.17
C GLY A 135 5.42 -16.67 -2.47
N THR A 136 4.25 -16.43 -1.87
CA THR A 136 3.01 -17.19 -2.09
C THR A 136 1.88 -16.28 -2.56
N PRO A 137 0.91 -16.76 -3.37
CA PRO A 137 -0.24 -15.97 -3.75
C PRO A 137 -1.18 -15.73 -2.57
N PRO A 138 -1.59 -14.48 -2.27
CA PRO A 138 -2.51 -14.17 -1.18
C PRO A 138 -3.84 -14.92 -1.21
N LEU A 139 -4.42 -15.15 -2.40
CA LEU A 139 -5.63 -15.97 -2.54
C LEU A 139 -5.40 -17.41 -2.09
N THR A 140 -4.28 -18.00 -2.48
CA THR A 140 -3.91 -19.37 -2.06
C THR A 140 -3.66 -19.46 -0.56
N ASP A 141 -3.04 -18.44 0.04
CA ASP A 141 -2.80 -18.40 1.47
C ASP A 141 -4.12 -18.33 2.25
N LEU A 142 -5.08 -17.50 1.78
CA LEU A 142 -6.42 -17.41 2.35
C LEU A 142 -7.19 -18.75 2.21
N GLU A 143 -7.13 -19.42 1.05
CA GLU A 143 -7.72 -20.74 0.81
C GLU A 143 -7.15 -21.82 1.74
N LYS A 144 -5.88 -21.70 2.14
CA LYS A 144 -5.23 -22.57 3.13
C LYS A 144 -5.59 -22.22 4.58
N GLY A 145 -6.49 -21.27 4.80
CA GLY A 145 -6.99 -20.87 6.12
C GLY A 145 -6.11 -19.87 6.84
N MET A 146 -5.17 -19.19 6.13
CA MET A 146 -4.48 -18.06 6.74
C MET A 146 -5.44 -16.90 6.95
N THR A 147 -5.31 -16.20 8.07
CA THR A 147 -6.21 -15.13 8.47
C THR A 147 -5.47 -13.81 8.53
N PRO A 148 -6.00 -12.73 7.92
CA PRO A 148 -5.36 -11.43 8.00
C PRO A 148 -5.40 -10.89 9.43
N THR A 149 -4.33 -10.22 9.83
CA THR A 149 -4.18 -9.62 11.16
C THR A 149 -4.86 -8.25 11.29
N ALA A 150 -5.39 -7.72 10.19
CA ALA A 150 -6.00 -6.40 10.13
C ALA A 150 -7.10 -6.35 9.06
N PRO A 151 -8.05 -5.41 9.14
CA PRO A 151 -8.97 -5.11 8.05
C PRO A 151 -8.22 -4.82 6.74
N ILE A 152 -8.73 -5.36 5.62
CA ILE A 152 -8.17 -5.13 4.29
C ILE A 152 -9.18 -4.34 3.46
N HIS A 153 -8.75 -3.16 3.00
CA HIS A 153 -9.48 -2.30 2.08
C HIS A 153 -8.88 -2.43 0.69
N LEU A 154 -9.72 -2.66 -0.32
CA LEU A 154 -9.30 -2.77 -1.71
C LEU A 154 -9.92 -1.62 -2.51
N LEU A 155 -9.14 -0.92 -3.31
CA LEU A 155 -9.60 0.10 -4.23
C LEU A 155 -9.04 -0.20 -5.63
N HIS A 156 -9.87 -0.09 -6.67
CA HIS A 156 -9.48 -0.44 -8.03
C HIS A 156 -10.11 0.50 -9.06
N GLY A 157 -9.34 0.83 -10.09
CA GLY A 157 -9.84 1.62 -11.21
C GLY A 157 -10.69 0.78 -12.17
N THR A 158 -11.89 1.24 -12.54
CA THR A 158 -12.81 0.49 -13.40
C THR A 158 -12.33 0.38 -14.86
N THR A 159 -11.44 1.28 -15.27
CA THR A 159 -10.84 1.28 -16.61
C THR A 159 -9.40 0.77 -16.60
N ASP A 160 -8.97 0.10 -15.53
CA ASP A 160 -7.65 -0.52 -15.42
C ASP A 160 -7.47 -1.64 -16.44
N THR A 161 -6.60 -1.42 -17.42
CA THR A 161 -6.24 -2.38 -18.46
C THR A 161 -4.94 -3.14 -18.18
N VAL A 162 -4.22 -2.75 -17.12
CA VAL A 162 -2.98 -3.41 -16.65
C VAL A 162 -3.30 -4.59 -15.76
N ILE A 163 -4.15 -4.37 -14.77
CA ILE A 163 -4.67 -5.39 -13.85
C ILE A 163 -6.20 -5.25 -13.82
N PRO A 164 -6.95 -6.20 -14.38
CA PRO A 164 -8.42 -6.15 -14.36
C PRO A 164 -9.00 -6.11 -12.94
N THR A 165 -10.08 -5.34 -12.75
CA THR A 165 -10.80 -5.21 -11.47
C THR A 165 -11.22 -6.54 -10.86
N THR A 166 -11.36 -7.59 -11.68
CA THR A 166 -11.70 -8.95 -11.23
C THR A 166 -10.74 -9.47 -10.17
N HIS A 167 -9.45 -9.08 -10.18
CA HIS A 167 -8.49 -9.51 -9.17
C HIS A 167 -8.84 -8.97 -7.78
N SER A 168 -9.16 -7.68 -7.65
CA SER A 168 -9.59 -7.11 -6.35
C SER A 168 -10.98 -7.59 -5.94
N ARG A 169 -11.90 -7.77 -6.90
CA ARG A 169 -13.24 -8.31 -6.62
C ARG A 169 -13.15 -9.72 -6.07
N THR A 170 -12.42 -10.61 -6.72
CA THR A 170 -12.20 -11.98 -6.25
C THR A 170 -11.57 -12.04 -4.86
N MET A 171 -10.56 -11.19 -4.61
CA MET A 171 -9.92 -11.13 -3.29
C MET A 171 -10.89 -10.63 -2.22
N ALA A 172 -11.71 -9.60 -2.50
CA ALA A 172 -12.71 -9.10 -1.57
C ALA A 172 -13.79 -10.14 -1.25
N GLU A 173 -14.25 -10.88 -2.26
CA GLU A 173 -15.21 -11.97 -2.09
C GLU A 173 -14.63 -13.11 -1.24
N ALA A 174 -13.39 -13.50 -1.48
CA ALA A 174 -12.70 -14.53 -0.71
C ALA A 174 -12.52 -14.13 0.76
N LEU A 175 -12.12 -12.88 1.03
CA LEU A 175 -12.02 -12.32 2.39
C LEU A 175 -13.36 -12.33 3.12
N ARG A 176 -14.44 -11.87 2.46
CA ARG A 176 -15.80 -11.87 3.06
C ARG A 176 -16.28 -13.27 3.35
N LYS A 177 -16.08 -14.20 2.40
CA LYS A 177 -16.45 -15.62 2.57
C LYS A 177 -15.72 -16.26 3.75
N ALA A 178 -14.48 -15.86 4.00
CA ALA A 178 -13.70 -16.29 5.15
C ALA A 178 -14.04 -15.53 6.45
N GLY A 179 -15.01 -14.60 6.44
CA GLY A 179 -15.48 -13.86 7.62
C GLY A 179 -14.59 -12.68 8.01
N HIS A 180 -13.72 -12.18 7.10
CA HIS A 180 -12.81 -11.08 7.40
C HIS A 180 -13.41 -9.73 7.05
N THR A 181 -13.07 -8.71 7.86
CA THR A 181 -13.46 -7.33 7.61
C THR A 181 -12.74 -6.82 6.36
N THR A 182 -13.53 -6.48 5.33
CA THR A 182 -13.01 -5.97 4.07
C THR A 182 -14.00 -5.01 3.39
N THR A 183 -13.48 -3.99 2.75
CA THR A 183 -14.23 -3.16 1.81
C THR A 183 -13.63 -3.28 0.42
N TYR A 184 -14.46 -3.11 -0.59
CA TYR A 184 -14.03 -3.02 -1.98
C TYR A 184 -14.69 -1.80 -2.62
N THR A 185 -13.87 -0.92 -3.18
CA THR A 185 -14.28 0.33 -3.82
C THR A 185 -13.79 0.36 -5.26
N GLU A 186 -14.67 0.65 -6.19
CA GLU A 186 -14.35 0.92 -7.59
C GLU A 186 -14.37 2.43 -7.86
N CYS A 187 -13.36 2.91 -8.60
CA CYS A 187 -13.26 4.30 -9.01
C CYS A 187 -13.20 4.40 -10.54
N PRO A 188 -13.82 5.42 -11.17
CA PRO A 188 -13.87 5.54 -12.64
C PRO A 188 -12.53 6.07 -13.21
N THR A 189 -11.45 5.36 -12.94
CA THR A 189 -10.08 5.68 -13.38
C THR A 189 -9.34 4.43 -13.82
N ASP A 190 -8.12 4.59 -14.33
CA ASP A 190 -7.24 3.50 -14.75
C ASP A 190 -6.28 3.03 -13.63
N HIS A 191 -5.27 2.22 -14.02
CA HIS A 191 -4.27 1.69 -13.10
C HIS A 191 -3.47 2.78 -12.38
N ALA A 192 -3.00 3.78 -13.13
CA ALA A 192 -2.19 4.88 -12.64
C ALA A 192 -3.03 5.91 -11.85
N GLY A 193 -4.30 6.13 -12.26
CA GLY A 193 -5.16 7.11 -11.63
C GLY A 193 -5.50 6.79 -10.17
N THR A 194 -5.43 5.52 -9.75
CA THR A 194 -5.65 5.16 -8.32
C THR A 194 -4.59 5.74 -7.37
N ILE A 195 -3.50 6.26 -7.90
CA ILE A 195 -2.43 6.95 -7.16
C ILE A 195 -2.24 8.42 -7.59
N MET A 196 -3.28 9.03 -8.22
CA MET A 196 -3.27 10.44 -8.70
C MET A 196 -2.23 10.69 -9.79
N THR A 197 -2.00 9.72 -10.66
CA THR A 197 -1.06 9.81 -11.79
C THR A 197 -1.70 9.36 -13.09
N GLU A 198 -1.02 9.64 -14.20
CA GLU A 198 -1.30 9.09 -15.51
C GLU A 198 -0.04 8.43 -16.06
N TYR A 199 -0.20 7.39 -16.90
CA TYR A 199 0.93 6.74 -17.54
C TYR A 199 1.42 7.55 -18.75
N ASP A 200 2.71 7.90 -18.78
CA ASP A 200 3.36 8.57 -19.90
C ASP A 200 4.16 7.54 -20.71
N PRO A 201 3.70 7.18 -21.92
CA PRO A 201 4.39 6.19 -22.75
C PRO A 201 5.74 6.70 -23.30
N ALA A 202 5.97 8.02 -23.34
CA ALA A 202 7.23 8.58 -23.81
C ALA A 202 8.39 8.32 -22.82
N THR A 203 8.09 8.34 -21.54
CA THR A 203 9.06 8.08 -20.47
C THR A 203 8.93 6.68 -19.88
N ASN A 204 7.90 5.92 -20.28
CA ASN A 204 7.53 4.62 -19.71
C ASN A 204 7.35 4.70 -18.21
N ARG A 205 6.70 5.77 -17.71
CA ARG A 205 6.57 6.06 -16.28
C ARG A 205 5.27 6.78 -15.97
N CYS A 206 4.76 6.63 -14.76
CA CYS A 206 3.65 7.42 -14.27
C CYS A 206 4.13 8.81 -13.87
N ARG A 207 3.31 9.83 -14.15
CA ARG A 207 3.52 11.23 -13.77
C ARG A 207 2.26 11.80 -13.10
N PRO A 208 2.38 12.85 -12.26
CA PRO A 208 1.23 13.51 -11.68
C PRO A 208 0.22 13.96 -12.74
N THR A 209 -1.07 13.85 -12.43
CA THR A 209 -2.16 14.29 -13.30
C THR A 209 -3.14 15.19 -12.54
N GLU A 210 -3.84 16.04 -13.29
CA GLU A 210 -4.97 16.86 -12.82
C GLU A 210 -6.32 16.28 -13.27
N ASP A 211 -6.34 15.06 -13.82
CA ASP A 211 -7.59 14.39 -14.20
C ASP A 211 -8.49 14.23 -12.97
N GLU A 212 -9.71 14.73 -13.06
CA GLU A 212 -10.65 14.77 -11.94
C GLU A 212 -10.98 13.39 -11.38
N ALA A 213 -11.08 12.37 -12.25
CA ALA A 213 -11.39 11.01 -11.82
C ALA A 213 -10.19 10.37 -11.08
N ALA A 214 -8.97 10.63 -11.53
CA ALA A 214 -7.75 10.17 -10.86
C ALA A 214 -7.58 10.88 -9.51
N VAL A 215 -7.78 12.18 -9.44
CA VAL A 215 -7.73 12.96 -8.20
C VAL A 215 -8.78 12.44 -7.21
N ALA A 216 -10.03 12.25 -7.63
CA ALA A 216 -11.10 11.73 -6.78
C ALA A 216 -10.83 10.30 -6.28
N ALA A 217 -10.19 9.45 -7.10
CA ALA A 217 -9.80 8.12 -6.68
C ALA A 217 -8.71 8.14 -5.59
N GLY A 218 -7.71 9.00 -5.74
CA GLY A 218 -6.68 9.21 -4.72
C GLY A 218 -7.24 9.79 -3.42
N GLU A 219 -8.14 10.78 -3.51
CA GLU A 219 -8.86 11.30 -2.34
C GLU A 219 -9.65 10.19 -1.61
N THR A 220 -10.32 9.32 -2.36
CA THR A 220 -11.03 8.16 -1.78
C THR A 220 -10.05 7.24 -1.05
N ALA A 221 -8.88 6.95 -1.63
CA ALA A 221 -7.83 6.15 -1.00
C ALA A 221 -7.34 6.79 0.32
N VAL A 222 -7.09 8.11 0.30
CA VAL A 222 -6.67 8.87 1.48
C VAL A 222 -7.74 8.87 2.57
N GLN A 223 -9.00 9.05 2.22
CA GLN A 223 -10.11 8.98 3.18
C GLN A 223 -10.23 7.60 3.85
N ILE A 224 -9.97 6.51 3.11
CA ILE A 224 -9.93 5.16 3.69
C ILE A 224 -8.79 5.07 4.72
N LEU A 225 -7.60 5.56 4.40
CA LEU A 225 -6.46 5.58 5.33
C LEU A 225 -6.75 6.43 6.56
N ALA A 226 -7.26 7.66 6.39
CA ALA A 226 -7.55 8.57 7.49
C ALA A 226 -8.62 8.01 8.44
N LYS A 227 -9.67 7.40 7.91
CA LYS A 227 -10.69 6.71 8.73
C LYS A 227 -10.10 5.53 9.49
N SER A 228 -9.23 4.74 8.85
CA SER A 228 -8.58 3.59 9.48
C SER A 228 -7.62 4.01 10.60
N ALA A 229 -7.01 5.20 10.49
CA ALA A 229 -6.13 5.76 11.52
C ALA A 229 -6.86 6.10 12.82
N THR A 230 -8.16 6.45 12.74
CA THR A 230 -8.98 6.85 13.90
C THR A 230 -9.80 5.70 14.48
N THR A 231 -9.88 4.56 13.80
CA THR A 231 -10.59 3.38 14.31
C THR A 231 -9.68 2.64 15.27
N THR A 232 -9.64 3.12 16.51
CA THR A 232 -9.04 2.36 17.64
C THR A 232 -9.90 1.12 17.83
N GLY A 233 -9.30 -0.07 17.76
CA GLY A 233 -10.03 -1.33 17.97
C GLY A 233 -10.77 -1.28 19.32
N LEU A 234 -12.09 -1.49 19.27
CA LEU A 234 -12.94 -1.80 20.42
C LEU A 234 -12.65 -3.24 20.86
#